data_17c08372b038acb31028ca510c579e77
#
_entry.id   17c08372b038acb31028ca510c579e77
#
_cell.length_a   1.000
_cell.length_b   1.000
_cell.length_c   1.000
_cell.angle_alpha   90.00
_cell.angle_beta   90.00
_cell.angle_gamma   90.00
#
_symmetry.space_group_name_H-M   'P 1'
#
loop_
_entity.id
_entity.type
_entity.pdbx_description
1 polymer ?
#
loop_
_entity_poly.entity_id
_entity_poly.type
_entity_poly.pdbx_seq_one_letter_code
_entity_poly.pdbx_strand_id
1 'polypeptide(L)'
;MKTNSSFTRLFRSALATAALLLHAAGAGTGLRAQEMISLPGNWTLTRTYTNAAGTASFEDITFYDGLGYAEQVVQVGASPTAGKNIVTPLWYDNMRRADARSYLPYVSTSSSRAEENTSTVLSSQAAWYNDNGYGGQGAYAFSAKTYEASPLDHPLGAFKPGSIYASASGNRPVSIAYGANAASEVRKLSVDASGQLVLSGGWYAAGTLHKVTTTDEDSSVSLTWTDNLGRTVMTRQQSASGVNLDTYYVCDDAGHLCWVVTPEGTANLGTTGTWALSSASDVNSSNAARYCYVYTWDGRGRRLTRKIPGKRTEYFVYDRQGREVMRQDGLLGGSKWLTSKYDAQGHLVRRAVLSSSQGRAFFQNLFDSSNSPSVVYPSSGDVLLESYDYGSYANATAAGLGFAAVSGVVTASDVDQARIKGLKTYEKVGVLSGTGTPTSYVERAFYYDAPGRLVQTVEKNAMGTTSRYSTKYDFLGNVLASRETHGPDYKSSAFTYD
;
A
#
# COMPACT_ATOMS: atom_id res chain seq x y z
N MET A 1 -4.25 -20.34 5.30
CA MET A 1 -5.46 -19.70 4.73
C MET A 1 -6.39 -19.39 5.89
N LYS A 2 -6.59 -18.11 6.21
CA LYS A 2 -7.45 -17.72 7.34
C LYS A 2 -8.90 -17.87 6.90
N THR A 3 -9.62 -18.84 7.43
CA THR A 3 -11.06 -18.91 7.26
C THR A 3 -11.73 -18.06 8.32
N ASN A 4 -12.14 -16.87 7.95
CA ASN A 4 -13.00 -16.01 8.78
C ASN A 4 -14.45 -16.47 8.58
N SER A 5 -15.04 -17.05 9.61
CA SER A 5 -16.50 -17.23 9.65
C SER A 5 -17.09 -16.14 10.51
N SER A 6 -17.62 -15.08 9.89
CA SER A 6 -18.42 -14.04 10.56
C SER A 6 -19.89 -14.45 10.52
N PHE A 7 -20.51 -14.61 11.68
CA PHE A 7 -21.95 -14.82 11.80
C PHE A 7 -22.58 -13.62 12.49
N THR A 8 -23.34 -12.84 11.74
CA THR A 8 -24.16 -11.75 12.27
C THR A 8 -25.56 -12.31 12.56
N ARG A 9 -26.00 -12.23 13.80
CA ARG A 9 -27.42 -12.47 14.17
C ARG A 9 -27.96 -11.29 14.95
N LEU A 10 -28.88 -10.57 14.36
CA LEU A 10 -29.87 -9.72 15.05
C LEU A 10 -31.03 -10.61 15.46
N PHE A 11 -31.31 -10.78 16.77
CA PHE A 11 -32.50 -11.42 17.23
C PHE A 11 -33.14 -10.65 18.37
N ARG A 12 -34.39 -10.25 18.11
CA ARG A 12 -35.36 -9.91 19.16
C ARG A 12 -35.77 -11.20 19.87
N SER A 13 -35.90 -11.11 21.19
CA SER A 13 -36.35 -12.16 22.08
C SER A 13 -37.69 -12.76 21.62
N ALA A 14 -37.75 -14.06 21.33
CA ALA A 14 -38.86 -14.96 21.60
C ALA A 14 -38.47 -16.39 21.26
N LEU A 15 -38.75 -17.31 22.16
CA LEU A 15 -38.57 -18.75 22.06
C LEU A 15 -38.93 -19.31 20.69
N ALA A 16 -38.02 -20.10 20.09
CA ALA A 16 -38.40 -21.27 19.28
C ALA A 16 -37.17 -22.19 19.12
N THR A 17 -37.22 -23.33 19.78
CA THR A 17 -36.41 -24.50 19.58
C THR A 17 -36.73 -25.07 18.21
N ALA A 18 -35.76 -25.03 17.27
CA ALA A 18 -35.84 -25.81 16.03
C ALA A 18 -34.51 -26.54 15.81
N ALA A 19 -34.46 -27.80 16.19
CA ALA A 19 -33.40 -28.72 15.81
C ALA A 19 -33.60 -29.08 14.33
N LEU A 20 -32.65 -28.68 13.48
CA LEU A 20 -32.55 -29.20 12.11
C LEU A 20 -31.47 -30.30 12.09
N LEU A 21 -31.92 -31.54 12.18
CA LEU A 21 -31.12 -32.73 11.89
C LEU A 21 -31.02 -32.90 10.36
N LEU A 22 -29.86 -32.54 9.79
CA LEU A 22 -29.52 -32.99 8.43
C LEU A 22 -28.60 -34.21 8.56
N HIS A 23 -29.15 -35.42 8.20
CA HIS A 23 -28.36 -36.62 7.99
C HIS A 23 -27.76 -36.55 6.58
N ALA A 24 -26.44 -36.41 6.49
CA ALA A 24 -25.68 -36.72 5.30
C ALA A 24 -24.73 -37.88 5.64
N ALA A 25 -25.02 -39.05 5.15
CA ALA A 25 -24.12 -40.21 5.19
C ALA A 25 -23.06 -40.05 4.08
N GLY A 26 -21.80 -40.09 4.44
CA GLY A 26 -20.71 -40.26 3.49
C GLY A 26 -19.46 -39.48 3.83
N ALA A 27 -18.43 -40.22 4.32
CA ALA A 27 -17.00 -39.86 4.42
C ALA A 27 -16.62 -38.67 5.30
N GLY A 28 -16.19 -38.97 6.48
CA GLY A 28 -15.21 -38.44 7.43
C GLY A 28 -14.67 -37.03 7.27
N THR A 29 -15.52 -36.00 7.39
CA THR A 29 -15.10 -34.71 7.92
C THR A 29 -16.05 -34.38 9.06
N GLY A 30 -15.55 -34.46 10.30
CA GLY A 30 -16.35 -34.16 11.47
C GLY A 30 -16.86 -32.73 11.41
N LEU A 31 -18.14 -32.56 11.10
CA LEU A 31 -18.87 -31.33 11.40
C LEU A 31 -18.85 -31.19 12.92
N ARG A 32 -17.97 -30.33 13.46
CA ARG A 32 -17.99 -29.99 14.87
C ARG A 32 -19.30 -29.28 15.15
N ALA A 33 -20.03 -29.72 16.16
CA ALA A 33 -21.19 -29.02 16.65
C ALA A 33 -20.81 -27.56 16.96
N GLN A 34 -21.52 -26.63 16.36
CA GLN A 34 -21.30 -25.21 16.64
C GLN A 34 -21.69 -24.98 18.12
N GLU A 35 -20.69 -24.55 18.93
CA GLU A 35 -20.95 -24.17 20.31
C GLU A 35 -22.01 -23.09 20.34
N MET A 36 -23.16 -23.35 20.96
CA MET A 36 -24.22 -22.35 21.15
C MET A 36 -23.79 -21.45 22.32
N ILE A 37 -23.24 -20.29 21.99
CA ILE A 37 -22.91 -19.25 22.97
C ILE A 37 -24.16 -18.40 23.15
N SER A 38 -24.63 -18.30 24.39
CA SER A 38 -25.73 -17.41 24.77
C SER A 38 -25.17 -16.31 25.68
N LEU A 39 -25.17 -15.09 25.17
CA LEU A 39 -24.79 -13.89 25.90
C LEU A 39 -25.97 -12.92 25.91
N PRO A 40 -26.14 -12.12 26.97
CA PRO A 40 -27.18 -11.09 27.00
C PRO A 40 -26.87 -9.97 26.00
N GLY A 41 -27.91 -9.30 25.52
CA GLY A 41 -27.76 -8.15 24.61
C GLY A 41 -27.53 -8.51 23.13
N ASN A 42 -27.10 -7.53 22.38
CA ASN A 42 -26.74 -7.65 20.97
C ASN A 42 -25.23 -7.82 20.83
N TRP A 43 -24.80 -8.85 20.16
CA TRP A 43 -23.38 -9.10 20.00
C TRP A 43 -23.03 -9.83 18.71
N THR A 44 -21.77 -9.71 18.30
CA THR A 44 -21.15 -10.53 17.25
C THR A 44 -19.91 -11.19 17.80
N LEU A 45 -19.70 -12.47 17.45
CA LEU A 45 -18.48 -13.21 17.79
C LEU A 45 -17.71 -13.51 16.51
N THR A 46 -16.45 -13.13 16.50
CA THR A 46 -15.48 -13.56 15.50
C THR A 46 -14.49 -14.53 16.13
N ARG A 47 -14.44 -15.77 15.64
CA ARG A 47 -13.50 -16.79 16.09
C ARG A 47 -12.48 -17.03 15.00
N THR A 48 -11.20 -16.81 15.31
CA THR A 48 -10.08 -17.06 14.41
C THR A 48 -9.29 -18.26 14.92
N TYR A 49 -9.35 -19.37 14.19
CA TYR A 49 -8.60 -20.57 14.54
C TYR A 49 -7.12 -20.40 14.24
N THR A 50 -6.26 -20.80 15.18
CA THR A 50 -4.81 -20.69 15.09
C THR A 50 -4.14 -21.99 14.65
N ASN A 51 -4.88 -23.12 14.70
CA ASN A 51 -4.42 -24.41 14.22
C ASN A 51 -5.42 -25.09 13.29
N ALA A 52 -4.94 -26.01 12.48
CA ALA A 52 -5.75 -26.75 11.51
C ALA A 52 -6.76 -27.73 12.17
N ALA A 53 -6.49 -28.16 13.40
CA ALA A 53 -7.37 -29.03 14.18
C ALA A 53 -8.59 -28.28 14.75
N GLY A 54 -8.56 -26.94 14.72
CA GLY A 54 -9.63 -26.08 15.28
C GLY A 54 -9.74 -26.21 16.80
N THR A 55 -8.65 -26.58 17.50
CA THR A 55 -8.62 -26.75 18.96
C THR A 55 -8.15 -25.47 19.66
N ALA A 56 -7.44 -24.59 18.96
CA ALA A 56 -7.00 -23.29 19.46
C ALA A 56 -7.57 -22.15 18.59
N SER A 57 -8.07 -21.10 19.23
CA SER A 57 -8.65 -19.95 18.54
C SER A 57 -8.52 -18.69 19.37
N PHE A 58 -8.53 -17.54 18.69
CA PHE A 58 -8.79 -16.24 19.30
C PHE A 58 -10.28 -15.90 19.11
N GLU A 59 -10.87 -15.29 20.12
CA GLU A 59 -12.25 -14.85 20.09
C GLU A 59 -12.35 -13.36 20.36
N ASP A 60 -12.97 -12.64 19.43
CA ASP A 60 -13.31 -11.23 19.55
C ASP A 60 -14.84 -11.10 19.61
N ILE A 61 -15.36 -10.53 20.66
CA ILE A 61 -16.79 -10.29 20.85
C ILE A 61 -17.04 -8.79 20.84
N THR A 62 -17.87 -8.33 19.91
CA THR A 62 -18.32 -6.93 19.87
C THR A 62 -19.74 -6.86 20.39
N PHE A 63 -19.96 -6.06 21.42
CA PHE A 63 -21.27 -5.77 21.98
C PHE A 63 -21.83 -4.47 21.42
N TYR A 64 -23.15 -4.43 21.24
CA TYR A 64 -23.84 -3.33 20.60
C TYR A 64 -25.01 -2.84 21.47
N ASP A 65 -25.25 -1.53 21.42
CA ASP A 65 -26.45 -0.92 22.03
C ASP A 65 -27.73 -1.33 21.28
N GLY A 66 -28.88 -0.88 21.80
CA GLY A 66 -30.18 -1.16 21.19
C GLY A 66 -30.40 -0.54 19.79
N LEU A 67 -29.51 0.36 19.35
CA LEU A 67 -29.54 1.00 18.03
C LEU A 67 -28.54 0.40 17.07
N GLY A 68 -27.70 -0.56 17.52
CA GLY A 68 -26.70 -1.23 16.70
C GLY A 68 -25.33 -0.55 16.69
N TYR A 69 -25.07 0.41 17.57
CA TYR A 69 -23.73 0.99 17.75
C TYR A 69 -22.91 0.11 18.69
N ALA A 70 -21.66 -0.15 18.32
CA ALA A 70 -20.76 -0.97 19.14
C ALA A 70 -20.39 -0.22 20.43
N GLU A 71 -20.56 -0.85 21.60
CA GLU A 71 -20.24 -0.27 22.91
C GLU A 71 -18.89 -0.73 23.45
N GLN A 72 -18.51 -1.96 23.15
CA GLN A 72 -17.20 -2.49 23.53
C GLN A 72 -16.79 -3.70 22.69
N VAL A 73 -15.49 -3.91 22.63
CA VAL A 73 -14.88 -5.12 22.06
C VAL A 73 -14.16 -5.87 23.17
N VAL A 74 -14.49 -7.14 23.35
CA VAL A 74 -13.86 -8.05 24.31
C VAL A 74 -13.06 -9.10 23.58
N GLN A 75 -11.74 -9.08 23.75
CA GLN A 75 -10.82 -10.10 23.24
C GLN A 75 -10.61 -11.14 24.35
N VAL A 76 -11.21 -12.31 24.18
CA VAL A 76 -11.28 -13.33 25.22
C VAL A 76 -9.94 -13.99 25.46
N GLY A 77 -9.43 -13.92 26.70
CA GLY A 77 -8.17 -14.54 27.08
C GLY A 77 -6.92 -14.00 26.36
N ALA A 78 -7.01 -12.85 25.71
CA ALA A 78 -5.94 -12.30 24.87
C ALA A 78 -4.82 -11.58 25.65
N SER A 79 -5.01 -11.38 26.97
CA SER A 79 -4.00 -10.72 27.79
C SER A 79 -2.79 -11.63 28.03
N PRO A 80 -1.57 -11.06 28.16
CA PRO A 80 -0.40 -11.78 28.67
C PRO A 80 -0.62 -12.39 30.07
N THR A 81 -1.52 -11.82 30.87
CA THR A 81 -1.96 -12.42 32.13
C THR A 81 -2.95 -13.53 31.81
N ALA A 82 -2.59 -14.78 32.07
CA ALA A 82 -3.36 -15.96 31.69
C ALA A 82 -4.86 -15.83 32.08
N GLY A 83 -5.73 -16.12 31.12
CA GLY A 83 -7.18 -16.14 31.29
C GLY A 83 -7.84 -14.76 31.45
N LYS A 84 -7.15 -13.66 31.27
CA LYS A 84 -7.73 -12.32 31.32
C LYS A 84 -8.06 -11.79 29.94
N ASN A 85 -9.15 -11.03 29.86
CA ASN A 85 -9.59 -10.41 28.62
C ASN A 85 -8.91 -9.05 28.39
N ILE A 86 -8.77 -8.68 27.12
CA ILE A 86 -8.50 -7.29 26.74
C ILE A 86 -9.83 -6.69 26.32
N VAL A 87 -10.19 -5.56 26.91
CA VAL A 87 -11.44 -4.84 26.64
C VAL A 87 -11.12 -3.48 26.06
N THR A 88 -11.75 -3.15 24.94
CA THR A 88 -11.69 -1.83 24.30
C THR A 88 -13.06 -1.19 24.41
N PRO A 89 -13.26 -0.18 25.28
CA PRO A 89 -14.49 0.59 25.32
C PRO A 89 -14.64 1.45 24.06
N LEU A 90 -15.84 1.55 23.55
CA LEU A 90 -16.20 2.44 22.45
C LEU A 90 -17.15 3.52 22.98
N TRP A 91 -16.96 4.72 22.49
CA TRP A 91 -17.72 5.87 22.93
C TRP A 91 -18.13 6.73 21.73
N TYR A 92 -19.29 7.37 21.85
CA TYR A 92 -19.83 8.24 20.81
C TYR A 92 -20.25 9.56 21.41
N ASP A 93 -20.01 10.63 20.67
CA ASP A 93 -20.56 11.94 21.05
C ASP A 93 -22.05 12.06 20.68
N ASN A 94 -22.63 13.24 20.94
CA ASN A 94 -24.04 13.51 20.66
C ASN A 94 -24.40 13.43 19.16
N MET A 95 -23.39 13.51 18.26
CA MET A 95 -23.54 13.35 16.82
C MET A 95 -23.21 11.93 16.34
N ARG A 96 -23.02 11.00 17.30
CA ARG A 96 -22.68 9.59 17.06
C ARG A 96 -21.35 9.36 16.37
N ARG A 97 -20.36 10.24 16.58
CA ARG A 97 -19.00 10.06 16.05
C ARG A 97 -18.16 9.25 17.04
N ALA A 98 -17.66 8.11 16.58
CA ALA A 98 -16.85 7.20 17.40
C ALA A 98 -15.43 7.75 17.65
N ASP A 99 -14.90 8.56 16.74
CA ASP A 99 -13.56 9.12 16.84
C ASP A 99 -13.49 10.43 17.61
N ALA A 100 -14.63 10.95 18.09
CA ALA A 100 -14.63 12.04 19.05
C ALA A 100 -13.90 11.66 20.35
N ARG A 101 -13.96 10.38 20.75
CA ARG A 101 -13.06 9.77 21.74
C ARG A 101 -12.82 8.30 21.41
N SER A 102 -11.56 7.92 21.26
CA SER A 102 -11.15 6.54 21.06
C SER A 102 -10.35 6.08 22.26
N TYR A 103 -10.96 5.30 23.11
CA TYR A 103 -10.37 4.79 24.36
C TYR A 103 -9.34 3.68 24.05
N LEU A 104 -8.27 3.65 24.83
CA LEU A 104 -7.26 2.61 24.74
C LEU A 104 -7.78 1.31 25.36
N PRO A 105 -7.37 0.14 24.83
CA PRO A 105 -7.71 -1.15 25.41
C PRO A 105 -7.07 -1.31 26.80
N TYR A 106 -7.70 -2.07 27.68
CA TYR A 106 -7.17 -2.40 29.00
C TYR A 106 -7.37 -3.88 29.33
N VAL A 107 -6.60 -4.38 30.31
CA VAL A 107 -6.77 -5.75 30.80
C VAL A 107 -7.87 -5.77 31.86
N SER A 108 -8.94 -6.47 31.56
CA SER A 108 -10.04 -6.69 32.52
C SER A 108 -9.64 -7.62 33.66
N THR A 109 -10.28 -7.48 34.79
CA THR A 109 -10.21 -8.47 35.89
C THR A 109 -11.00 -9.74 35.59
N SER A 110 -11.91 -9.69 34.61
CA SER A 110 -12.75 -10.79 34.15
C SER A 110 -12.05 -11.68 33.11
N SER A 111 -12.48 -12.94 33.10
CA SER A 111 -12.18 -13.92 32.04
C SER A 111 -13.46 -14.37 31.32
N SER A 112 -14.60 -13.72 31.63
CA SER A 112 -15.90 -14.04 31.07
C SER A 112 -16.03 -13.52 29.62
N ARG A 113 -16.77 -14.25 28.78
CA ARG A 113 -17.22 -13.78 27.47
C ARG A 113 -18.33 -12.72 27.55
N ALA A 114 -18.86 -12.45 28.74
CA ALA A 114 -19.91 -11.46 28.94
C ALA A 114 -19.40 -10.05 28.73
N GLU A 115 -20.33 -9.17 28.39
CA GLU A 115 -20.10 -7.73 28.36
C GLU A 115 -19.64 -7.21 29.72
N GLU A 116 -18.63 -6.35 29.73
CA GLU A 116 -18.28 -5.57 30.91
C GLU A 116 -19.40 -4.55 31.17
N ASN A 117 -19.63 -4.24 32.44
CA ASN A 117 -20.67 -3.32 32.82
C ASN A 117 -20.48 -1.94 32.18
N THR A 118 -21.38 -1.55 31.28
CA THR A 118 -21.29 -0.31 30.48
C THR A 118 -21.24 0.95 31.34
N SER A 119 -21.79 0.92 32.56
CA SER A 119 -21.71 2.06 33.48
C SER A 119 -20.35 2.22 34.16
N THR A 120 -19.53 1.19 34.19
CA THR A 120 -18.23 1.18 34.90
C THR A 120 -17.02 0.89 33.99
N VAL A 121 -17.21 0.46 32.74
CA VAL A 121 -16.13 0.07 31.85
C VAL A 121 -15.10 1.18 31.65
N LEU A 122 -15.51 2.43 31.53
CA LEU A 122 -14.60 3.58 31.39
C LEU A 122 -13.84 3.89 32.69
N SER A 123 -14.49 3.74 33.85
CA SER A 123 -13.79 3.91 35.15
C SER A 123 -12.83 2.76 35.42
N SER A 124 -13.15 1.54 35.00
CA SER A 124 -12.27 0.39 35.07
C SER A 124 -11.05 0.56 34.18
N GLN A 125 -11.23 1.05 32.98
CA GLN A 125 -10.15 1.40 32.06
C GLN A 125 -9.23 2.47 32.66
N ALA A 126 -9.80 3.56 33.21
CA ALA A 126 -9.04 4.61 33.84
C ALA A 126 -8.26 4.13 35.06
N ALA A 127 -8.89 3.29 35.92
CA ALA A 127 -8.21 2.67 37.06
C ALA A 127 -7.02 1.81 36.61
N TRP A 128 -7.22 1.00 35.56
CA TRP A 128 -6.14 0.16 35.04
C TRP A 128 -4.92 0.98 34.60
N TYR A 129 -5.11 2.10 33.90
CA TYR A 129 -4.03 2.99 33.47
C TYR A 129 -3.41 3.81 34.64
N ASN A 130 -4.11 3.98 35.73
CA ASN A 130 -3.53 4.57 36.96
C ASN A 130 -2.62 3.59 37.69
N ASP A 131 -2.98 2.29 37.75
CA ASP A 131 -2.39 1.32 38.65
C ASP A 131 -1.27 0.47 37.99
N ASN A 132 -1.18 0.44 36.65
CA ASN A 132 -0.28 -0.46 35.93
C ASN A 132 0.96 0.23 35.32
N GLY A 133 1.58 1.15 36.02
CA GLY A 133 2.88 1.72 35.64
C GLY A 133 2.82 2.87 34.61
N TYR A 134 1.63 3.35 34.28
CA TYR A 134 1.45 4.48 33.37
C TYR A 134 1.38 5.84 34.06
N GLY A 135 1.84 5.96 35.30
CA GLY A 135 2.01 7.21 36.00
C GLY A 135 0.74 8.03 36.24
N GLY A 136 -0.39 7.37 36.54
CA GLY A 136 -1.65 8.05 36.82
C GLY A 136 -2.36 8.62 35.58
N GLN A 137 -2.15 8.01 34.40
CA GLN A 137 -2.68 8.51 33.12
C GLN A 137 -4.11 8.07 32.81
N GLY A 138 -4.83 7.46 33.75
CA GLY A 138 -6.18 6.92 33.51
C GLY A 138 -7.18 7.93 32.95
N ALA A 139 -7.15 9.16 33.46
CA ALA A 139 -8.02 10.24 32.95
C ALA A 139 -7.71 10.66 31.49
N TYR A 140 -6.61 10.22 30.93
CA TYR A 140 -6.09 10.61 29.61
C TYR A 140 -5.85 9.40 28.71
N ALA A 141 -6.38 8.22 29.05
CA ALA A 141 -6.16 6.98 28.31
C ALA A 141 -7.08 6.87 27.07
N PHE A 142 -7.17 7.92 26.30
CA PHE A 142 -7.90 7.99 25.03
C PHE A 142 -7.28 9.03 24.09
N SER A 143 -7.46 8.84 22.79
CA SER A 143 -7.30 9.90 21.80
C SER A 143 -8.64 10.59 21.58
N ALA A 144 -8.63 11.86 21.21
CA ALA A 144 -9.85 12.62 20.95
C ALA A 144 -9.72 13.51 19.72
N LYS A 145 -10.84 13.78 19.07
CA LYS A 145 -10.99 14.84 18.07
C LYS A 145 -12.07 15.82 18.52
N THR A 146 -11.86 17.09 18.25
CA THR A 146 -12.87 18.13 18.39
C THR A 146 -13.34 18.55 17.00
N TYR A 147 -14.61 18.86 16.87
CA TYR A 147 -15.24 19.19 15.60
C TYR A 147 -15.94 20.53 15.66
N GLU A 148 -16.09 21.16 14.50
CA GLU A 148 -16.94 22.33 14.38
C GLU A 148 -18.42 22.01 14.67
N ALA A 149 -19.18 23.02 15.00
CA ALA A 149 -20.62 22.86 15.31
C ALA A 149 -21.49 22.91 14.03
N SER A 150 -20.96 22.51 12.88
CA SER A 150 -21.67 22.48 11.60
C SER A 150 -21.89 21.05 11.12
N PRO A 151 -22.85 20.82 10.20
CA PRO A 151 -23.03 19.52 9.57
C PRO A 151 -21.90 19.05 8.67
N LEU A 152 -20.87 19.89 8.44
CA LEU A 152 -19.69 19.53 7.63
C LEU A 152 -18.71 18.65 8.40
N ASP A 153 -18.83 18.58 9.73
CA ASP A 153 -18.01 17.74 10.61
C ASP A 153 -16.50 17.93 10.43
N HIS A 154 -16.04 19.16 10.16
CA HIS A 154 -14.63 19.43 10.04
C HIS A 154 -13.94 19.29 11.40
N PRO A 155 -12.84 18.50 11.50
CA PRO A 155 -12.07 18.40 12.73
C PRO A 155 -11.32 19.71 13.00
N LEU A 156 -11.46 20.25 14.21
CA LEU A 156 -10.77 21.47 14.68
C LEU A 156 -9.54 21.14 15.51
N GLY A 157 -9.45 19.94 16.05
CA GLY A 157 -8.32 19.51 16.85
C GLY A 157 -8.25 18.00 16.99
N ALA A 158 -7.04 17.51 17.26
CA ALA A 158 -6.78 16.13 17.58
C ALA A 158 -5.81 16.02 18.75
N PHE A 159 -6.08 15.08 19.65
CA PHE A 159 -5.31 14.85 20.86
C PHE A 159 -4.87 13.40 20.93
N LYS A 160 -3.61 13.18 21.25
CA LYS A 160 -3.07 11.85 21.55
C LYS A 160 -3.36 11.45 22.98
N PRO A 161 -3.35 10.15 23.34
CA PRO A 161 -3.45 9.72 24.73
C PRO A 161 -2.29 10.26 25.58
N GLY A 162 -2.59 10.56 26.83
CA GLY A 162 -1.64 11.04 27.83
C GLY A 162 -1.84 12.50 28.22
N SER A 163 -1.49 12.81 29.48
CA SER A 163 -1.72 14.14 30.09
C SER A 163 -0.98 15.27 29.36
N ILE A 164 0.17 14.95 28.73
CA ILE A 164 0.96 15.93 27.97
C ILE A 164 0.20 16.43 26.75
N TYR A 165 -0.68 15.63 26.18
CA TYR A 165 -1.43 15.93 24.95
C TYR A 165 -2.86 16.36 25.22
N ALA A 166 -3.38 16.13 26.43
CA ALA A 166 -4.77 16.40 26.76
C ALA A 166 -5.05 17.90 26.93
N SER A 167 -6.16 18.35 26.40
CA SER A 167 -6.56 19.76 26.40
C SER A 167 -6.70 20.38 27.81
N ALA A 168 -7.06 19.58 28.80
CA ALA A 168 -7.29 20.06 30.16
C ALA A 168 -6.03 20.50 30.92
N SER A 169 -4.85 20.07 30.49
CA SER A 169 -3.56 20.41 31.09
C SER A 169 -2.75 21.42 30.29
N GLY A 170 -3.34 22.00 29.27
CA GLY A 170 -2.75 23.13 28.54
C GLY A 170 -1.77 22.76 27.46
N ASN A 171 -1.92 21.58 26.77
CA ASN A 171 -0.69 21.07 26.36
C ASN A 171 -0.33 21.02 24.93
N ARG A 172 -0.66 20.12 24.11
CA ARG A 172 -0.08 20.00 22.76
C ARG A 172 -1.08 19.34 21.80
N PRO A 173 -2.26 19.97 21.57
CA PRO A 173 -3.16 19.49 20.56
C PRO A 173 -2.58 19.76 19.17
N VAL A 174 -2.86 18.88 18.24
CA VAL A 174 -2.89 19.31 16.85
C VAL A 174 -4.13 20.18 16.68
N SER A 175 -3.96 21.44 16.27
CA SER A 175 -5.09 22.33 15.97
C SER A 175 -5.23 22.54 14.47
N ILE A 176 -6.49 22.61 14.01
CA ILE A 176 -6.82 22.77 12.60
C ILE A 176 -7.78 23.95 12.46
N ALA A 177 -7.43 24.91 11.61
CA ALA A 177 -8.26 26.07 11.31
C ALA A 177 -8.55 26.12 9.81
N TYR A 178 -9.78 26.41 9.48
CA TYR A 178 -10.29 26.54 8.11
C TYR A 178 -10.55 28.00 7.79
N GLY A 179 -10.22 28.40 6.57
CA GLY A 179 -10.41 29.78 6.15
C GLY A 179 -10.24 29.91 4.63
N ALA A 180 -9.96 31.12 4.20
CA ALA A 180 -9.66 31.43 2.82
C ALA A 180 -8.37 32.23 2.71
N ASN A 181 -7.81 32.29 1.50
CA ASN A 181 -6.60 33.10 1.25
C ASN A 181 -6.88 34.60 1.42
N ALA A 182 -5.89 35.32 1.90
CA ALA A 182 -5.85 36.78 1.89
C ALA A 182 -5.43 37.31 0.50
N ALA A 183 -5.60 38.62 0.29
CA ALA A 183 -5.07 39.30 -0.88
C ALA A 183 -3.52 39.20 -0.89
N SER A 184 -2.94 38.97 -2.05
CA SER A 184 -1.49 38.85 -2.25
C SER A 184 -0.79 37.78 -1.39
N GLU A 185 -1.53 36.75 -0.97
CA GLU A 185 -1.00 35.65 -0.17
C GLU A 185 -0.46 34.51 -1.02
N VAL A 186 -1.15 34.16 -2.12
CA VAL A 186 -0.81 33.06 -3.02
C VAL A 186 -0.69 33.57 -4.44
N ARG A 187 0.46 33.30 -5.08
CA ARG A 187 0.69 33.67 -6.49
C ARG A 187 -0.10 32.78 -7.42
N LYS A 188 -0.65 33.35 -8.48
CA LYS A 188 -1.33 32.62 -9.54
C LYS A 188 -0.32 32.22 -10.61
N LEU A 189 0.13 30.98 -10.55
CA LEU A 189 0.99 30.37 -11.54
C LEU A 189 0.14 29.51 -12.49
N SER A 190 0.53 29.43 -13.76
CA SER A 190 -0.16 28.60 -14.75
C SER A 190 0.84 27.94 -15.71
N VAL A 191 0.36 27.06 -16.56
CA VAL A 191 1.14 26.39 -17.60
C VAL A 191 0.63 26.84 -18.95
N ASP A 192 1.52 27.23 -19.88
CA ASP A 192 1.14 27.57 -21.24
C ASP A 192 0.98 26.32 -22.13
N ALA A 193 0.53 26.52 -23.36
CA ALA A 193 0.37 25.45 -24.35
C ALA A 193 1.68 24.69 -24.68
N SER A 194 2.83 25.28 -24.39
CA SER A 194 4.16 24.67 -24.56
C SER A 194 4.64 23.92 -23.32
N GLY A 195 3.84 23.88 -22.24
CA GLY A 195 4.20 23.27 -20.97
C GLY A 195 5.14 24.10 -20.11
N GLN A 196 5.34 25.39 -20.42
CA GLN A 196 6.19 26.29 -19.65
C GLN A 196 5.43 26.87 -18.46
N LEU A 197 6.11 27.08 -17.35
CA LEU A 197 5.56 27.75 -16.18
C LEU A 197 5.46 29.23 -16.41
N VAL A 198 4.24 29.80 -16.34
CA VAL A 198 3.95 31.21 -16.52
C VAL A 198 3.92 31.90 -15.16
N LEU A 199 4.72 32.95 -14.98
CA LEU A 199 4.91 33.68 -13.73
C LEU A 199 4.04 34.96 -13.61
N SER A 200 3.51 35.44 -14.73
CA SER A 200 2.81 36.73 -14.84
C SER A 200 1.33 36.71 -14.45
N GLY A 201 0.83 35.63 -13.85
CA GLY A 201 -0.56 35.49 -13.44
C GLY A 201 -1.01 36.37 -12.27
N GLY A 202 -0.09 37.10 -11.64
CA GLY A 202 -0.36 37.93 -10.46
C GLY A 202 -0.63 37.07 -9.20
N TRP A 203 -1.69 37.45 -8.47
CA TRP A 203 -2.07 36.80 -7.21
C TRP A 203 -3.51 36.28 -7.30
N TYR A 204 -3.82 35.23 -6.53
CA TYR A 204 -5.21 34.86 -6.33
C TYR A 204 -5.95 35.95 -5.58
N ALA A 205 -7.18 36.27 -6.00
CA ALA A 205 -8.04 37.21 -5.29
C ALA A 205 -8.35 36.66 -3.87
N ALA A 206 -8.53 37.55 -2.92
CA ALA A 206 -8.91 37.15 -1.56
C ALA A 206 -10.20 36.31 -1.57
N GLY A 207 -10.25 35.26 -0.78
CA GLY A 207 -11.44 34.41 -0.65
C GLY A 207 -11.66 33.41 -1.79
N THR A 208 -10.71 33.23 -2.72
CA THR A 208 -10.87 32.29 -3.87
C THR A 208 -10.24 30.93 -3.67
N LEU A 209 -9.43 30.76 -2.65
CA LEU A 209 -8.82 29.48 -2.27
C LEU A 209 -9.25 29.08 -0.86
N HIS A 210 -9.53 27.81 -0.67
CA HIS A 210 -9.70 27.24 0.67
C HIS A 210 -8.34 27.12 1.34
N LYS A 211 -8.26 27.54 2.59
CA LYS A 211 -7.04 27.50 3.40
C LYS A 211 -7.23 26.64 4.62
N VAL A 212 -6.37 25.67 4.80
CA VAL A 212 -6.29 24.87 6.02
C VAL A 212 -4.97 25.18 6.71
N THR A 213 -5.03 25.57 7.98
CA THR A 213 -3.87 25.78 8.84
C THR A 213 -3.85 24.66 9.88
N THR A 214 -2.76 23.92 9.94
CA THR A 214 -2.52 22.90 10.96
C THR A 214 -1.34 23.31 11.81
N THR A 215 -1.53 23.33 13.13
CA THR A 215 -0.46 23.51 14.11
C THR A 215 -0.27 22.20 14.85
N ASP A 216 0.92 21.63 14.81
CA ASP A 216 1.24 20.38 15.47
C ASP A 216 1.53 20.56 16.98
N GLU A 217 1.83 19.45 17.64
CA GLU A 217 2.11 19.42 19.08
C GLU A 217 3.36 20.21 19.49
N ASP A 218 4.27 20.47 18.55
CA ASP A 218 5.50 21.25 18.76
C ASP A 218 5.37 22.71 18.27
N SER A 219 4.13 23.12 17.99
CA SER A 219 3.80 24.47 17.48
C SER A 219 4.33 24.76 16.08
N SER A 220 4.69 23.73 15.31
CA SER A 220 5.04 23.89 13.90
C SER A 220 3.76 24.12 13.09
N VAL A 221 3.78 25.13 12.24
CA VAL A 221 2.61 25.54 11.46
C VAL A 221 2.77 25.10 10.01
N SER A 222 1.80 24.36 9.51
CA SER A 222 1.66 24.03 8.09
C SER A 222 0.36 24.60 7.53
N LEU A 223 0.42 25.15 6.33
CA LEU A 223 -0.73 25.73 5.64
C LEU A 223 -0.85 25.08 4.26
N THR A 224 -2.09 24.81 3.87
CA THR A 224 -2.42 24.27 2.55
C THR A 224 -3.54 25.10 1.93
N TRP A 225 -3.33 25.51 0.68
CA TRP A 225 -4.35 26.20 -0.11
C TRP A 225 -4.80 25.32 -1.24
N THR A 226 -6.11 25.17 -1.38
CA THR A 226 -6.76 24.39 -2.45
C THR A 226 -7.72 25.26 -3.23
N ASP A 227 -7.85 24.98 -4.52
CA ASP A 227 -8.84 25.63 -5.36
C ASP A 227 -10.23 25.00 -5.21
N ASN A 228 -11.22 25.56 -5.90
CA ASN A 228 -12.61 25.08 -5.86
C ASN A 228 -12.82 23.69 -6.48
N LEU A 229 -11.80 23.14 -7.16
CA LEU A 229 -11.79 21.77 -7.66
C LEU A 229 -11.10 20.80 -6.70
N GLY A 230 -10.68 21.28 -5.52
CA GLY A 230 -9.98 20.50 -4.51
C GLY A 230 -8.50 20.25 -4.82
N ARG A 231 -7.93 20.93 -5.84
CA ARG A 231 -6.52 20.76 -6.18
C ARG A 231 -5.66 21.63 -5.26
N THR A 232 -4.60 21.06 -4.72
CA THR A 232 -3.60 21.83 -3.94
C THR A 232 -2.87 22.80 -4.88
N VAL A 233 -2.87 24.09 -4.53
CA VAL A 233 -2.18 25.16 -5.25
C VAL A 233 -0.87 25.49 -4.60
N MET A 234 -0.84 25.57 -3.26
CA MET A 234 0.36 25.87 -2.50
C MET A 234 0.32 25.20 -1.13
N THR A 235 1.48 24.80 -0.66
CA THR A 235 1.69 24.44 0.75
C THR A 235 2.78 25.33 1.33
N ARG A 236 2.65 25.69 2.60
CA ARG A 236 3.64 26.45 3.37
C ARG A 236 4.00 25.71 4.63
N GLN A 237 5.27 25.55 4.88
CA GLN A 237 5.81 25.19 6.18
C GLN A 237 6.46 26.44 6.79
N GLN A 238 6.14 26.75 8.04
CA GLN A 238 6.87 27.79 8.76
C GLN A 238 8.02 27.15 9.53
N SER A 239 9.24 27.64 9.30
CA SER A 239 10.38 27.23 10.11
C SER A 239 10.29 27.84 11.50
N ALA A 240 11.02 27.26 12.46
CA ALA A 240 11.11 27.82 13.82
C ALA A 240 11.64 29.29 13.85
N SER A 241 12.36 29.72 12.82
CA SER A 241 12.83 31.11 12.63
C SER A 241 11.80 32.02 11.95
N GLY A 242 10.58 31.54 11.68
CA GLY A 242 9.52 32.33 11.04
C GLY A 242 9.67 32.45 9.51
N VAL A 243 10.61 31.74 8.90
CA VAL A 243 10.77 31.73 7.44
C VAL A 243 9.71 30.83 6.82
N ASN A 244 9.00 31.34 5.80
CA ASN A 244 8.02 30.60 5.04
C ASN A 244 8.72 29.75 3.96
N LEU A 245 8.44 28.45 3.94
CA LEU A 245 8.91 27.49 2.95
C LEU A 245 7.74 27.10 2.06
N ASP A 246 7.56 27.83 0.95
CA ASP A 246 6.42 27.71 0.07
C ASP A 246 6.70 26.73 -1.08
N THR A 247 5.83 25.77 -1.28
CA THR A 247 5.85 24.86 -2.44
C THR A 247 4.59 25.07 -3.27
N TYR A 248 4.74 25.38 -4.56
CA TYR A 248 3.63 25.54 -5.50
C TYR A 248 3.40 24.28 -6.31
N TYR A 249 2.14 24.00 -6.56
CA TYR A 249 1.66 22.92 -7.41
C TYR A 249 0.85 23.51 -8.55
N VAL A 250 1.31 23.33 -9.78
CA VAL A 250 0.66 23.93 -10.95
C VAL A 250 0.19 22.85 -11.88
N CYS A 251 -1.13 22.83 -12.10
CA CYS A 251 -1.78 21.88 -12.97
C CYS A 251 -2.13 22.53 -14.32
N ASP A 252 -2.28 21.69 -15.35
CA ASP A 252 -2.88 22.11 -16.62
C ASP A 252 -4.42 22.22 -16.49
N ASP A 253 -5.08 22.63 -17.58
CA ASP A 253 -6.53 22.77 -17.64
C ASP A 253 -7.27 21.44 -17.47
N ALA A 254 -6.62 20.31 -17.78
CA ALA A 254 -7.15 18.96 -17.56
C ALA A 254 -6.99 18.48 -16.11
N GLY A 255 -6.27 19.23 -15.26
CA GLY A 255 -6.02 18.91 -13.86
C GLY A 255 -4.78 18.05 -13.63
N HIS A 256 -3.96 17.79 -14.62
CA HIS A 256 -2.72 17.07 -14.44
C HIS A 256 -1.66 17.98 -13.81
N LEU A 257 -0.95 17.48 -12.79
CA LEU A 257 0.15 18.20 -12.17
C LEU A 257 1.33 18.33 -13.16
N CYS A 258 1.64 19.55 -13.57
CA CYS A 258 2.72 19.83 -14.51
C CYS A 258 3.99 20.35 -13.85
N TRP A 259 3.84 21.18 -12.82
CA TRP A 259 5.00 21.74 -12.12
C TRP A 259 4.84 21.62 -10.59
N VAL A 260 5.93 21.27 -9.92
CA VAL A 260 6.09 21.48 -8.48
C VAL A 260 7.30 22.38 -8.30
N VAL A 261 7.07 23.59 -7.79
CA VAL A 261 8.12 24.56 -7.49
C VAL A 261 8.48 24.42 -6.02
N THR A 262 9.68 23.96 -5.73
CA THR A 262 10.15 23.76 -4.33
C THR A 262 10.33 25.09 -3.61
N PRO A 263 10.51 25.12 -2.29
CA PRO A 263 10.72 26.35 -1.55
C PRO A 263 11.89 27.20 -2.07
N GLU A 264 13.00 26.56 -2.41
CA GLU A 264 14.16 27.24 -3.01
C GLU A 264 13.80 27.80 -4.41
N GLY A 265 13.04 27.06 -5.19
CA GLY A 265 12.49 27.55 -6.47
C GLY A 265 11.58 28.74 -6.26
N THR A 266 10.72 28.71 -5.25
CA THR A 266 9.80 29.79 -4.91
C THR A 266 10.55 31.06 -4.49
N ALA A 267 11.61 30.95 -3.72
CA ALA A 267 12.46 32.08 -3.33
C ALA A 267 13.12 32.75 -4.55
N ASN A 268 13.31 32.01 -5.64
CA ASN A 268 13.92 32.49 -6.88
C ASN A 268 12.88 32.86 -7.97
N LEU A 269 11.56 32.79 -7.68
CA LEU A 269 10.52 33.16 -8.62
C LEU A 269 10.53 34.66 -8.94
N GLY A 270 10.76 35.02 -10.21
CA GLY A 270 10.52 36.37 -10.69
C GLY A 270 9.01 36.73 -10.70
N THR A 271 8.69 37.99 -10.98
CA THR A 271 7.30 38.48 -11.03
C THR A 271 6.68 38.38 -12.43
N THR A 272 7.51 38.21 -13.46
CA THR A 272 7.11 38.18 -14.89
C THR A 272 7.90 37.12 -15.63
N GLY A 273 7.44 36.80 -16.84
CA GLY A 273 8.10 35.86 -17.74
C GLY A 273 7.64 34.40 -17.57
N THR A 274 8.43 33.50 -18.11
CA THR A 274 8.18 32.06 -18.09
C THR A 274 9.42 31.30 -17.64
N TRP A 275 9.21 30.15 -16.99
CA TRP A 275 10.27 29.20 -16.75
C TRP A 275 10.09 28.01 -17.67
N ALA A 276 11.19 27.62 -18.33
CA ALA A 276 11.27 26.45 -19.18
C ALA A 276 12.52 25.64 -18.85
N LEU A 277 12.51 24.37 -19.21
CA LEU A 277 13.73 23.58 -19.26
C LEU A 277 14.51 23.99 -20.51
N SER A 278 15.79 24.38 -20.36
CA SER A 278 16.64 24.81 -21.48
C SER A 278 16.93 23.68 -22.45
N SER A 279 17.01 22.46 -21.95
CA SER A 279 17.17 21.22 -22.74
C SER A 279 16.82 19.98 -21.88
N ALA A 280 16.66 18.85 -22.56
CA ALA A 280 16.48 17.55 -21.89
C ALA A 280 17.68 17.12 -21.02
N SER A 281 18.89 17.58 -21.37
CA SER A 281 20.12 17.32 -20.63
C SER A 281 20.41 18.38 -19.55
N ASP A 282 19.57 19.41 -19.44
CA ASP A 282 19.69 20.43 -18.40
C ASP A 282 19.49 19.79 -17.02
N VAL A 283 20.55 19.73 -16.25
CA VAL A 283 20.55 19.16 -14.89
C VAL A 283 20.34 20.26 -13.87
N ASN A 284 21.01 21.42 -14.03
CA ASN A 284 21.06 22.47 -13.04
C ASN A 284 21.41 23.88 -13.59
N SER A 285 21.37 24.09 -14.91
CA SER A 285 21.74 25.38 -15.50
C SER A 285 20.61 26.40 -15.42
N SER A 286 19.36 25.97 -15.41
CA SER A 286 18.20 26.84 -15.19
C SER A 286 17.57 26.65 -13.82
N ASN A 287 16.84 27.66 -13.32
CA ASN A 287 16.06 27.54 -12.08
C ASN A 287 15.03 26.44 -12.18
N ALA A 288 14.40 26.28 -13.36
CA ALA A 288 13.48 25.18 -13.64
C ALA A 288 14.14 23.78 -13.44
N ALA A 289 15.35 23.61 -13.97
CA ALA A 289 16.07 22.34 -13.86
C ALA A 289 16.59 22.06 -12.46
N ARG A 290 16.96 23.11 -11.74
CA ARG A 290 17.57 23.02 -10.41
C ARG A 290 16.56 22.82 -9.29
N TYR A 291 15.39 23.46 -9.38
CA TYR A 291 14.47 23.57 -8.26
C TYR A 291 13.08 23.03 -8.51
N CYS A 292 12.75 22.58 -9.75
CA CYS A 292 11.39 22.19 -10.06
C CYS A 292 11.30 20.72 -10.45
N TYR A 293 10.18 20.08 -10.05
CA TYR A 293 9.70 18.88 -10.70
C TYR A 293 8.82 19.31 -11.86
N VAL A 294 9.05 18.73 -13.05
CA VAL A 294 8.28 19.06 -14.25
C VAL A 294 7.77 17.79 -14.90
N TYR A 295 6.50 17.79 -15.25
CA TYR A 295 5.83 16.67 -15.89
C TYR A 295 5.11 17.14 -17.14
N THR A 296 5.09 16.33 -18.18
CA THR A 296 4.24 16.54 -19.36
C THR A 296 3.37 15.31 -19.58
N TRP A 297 2.20 15.53 -20.12
CA TRP A 297 1.15 14.52 -20.26
C TRP A 297 0.64 14.48 -21.68
N ASP A 298 0.06 13.35 -22.10
CA ASP A 298 -0.65 13.24 -23.35
C ASP A 298 -2.16 13.44 -23.13
N GLY A 299 -2.92 13.50 -24.22
CA GLY A 299 -4.37 13.66 -24.17
C GLY A 299 -5.15 12.49 -23.54
N ARG A 300 -4.46 11.41 -23.12
CA ARG A 300 -5.03 10.29 -22.37
C ARG A 300 -4.62 10.30 -20.89
N GLY A 301 -3.94 11.36 -20.43
CA GLY A 301 -3.45 11.47 -19.07
C GLY A 301 -2.23 10.57 -18.75
N ARG A 302 -1.51 10.08 -19.77
CA ARG A 302 -0.29 9.32 -19.59
C ARG A 302 0.92 10.25 -19.55
N ARG A 303 1.84 10.03 -18.60
CA ARG A 303 3.02 10.88 -18.42
C ARG A 303 4.03 10.69 -19.55
N LEU A 304 4.31 11.73 -20.32
CA LEU A 304 5.28 11.70 -21.41
C LEU A 304 6.71 11.92 -20.94
N THR A 305 6.88 12.85 -20.00
CA THR A 305 8.19 13.19 -19.46
C THR A 305 8.11 13.41 -17.94
N ARG A 306 9.24 13.23 -17.27
CA ARG A 306 9.45 13.60 -15.88
C ARG A 306 10.83 14.22 -15.72
N LYS A 307 10.87 15.39 -15.12
CA LYS A 307 12.09 16.05 -14.68
C LYS A 307 12.10 16.12 -13.17
N ILE A 308 13.18 15.71 -12.56
CA ILE A 308 13.43 15.81 -11.12
C ILE A 308 14.61 16.77 -10.94
N PRO A 309 14.62 17.66 -9.93
CA PRO A 309 15.75 18.53 -9.64
C PRO A 309 17.08 17.78 -9.64
N GLY A 310 18.09 18.33 -10.31
CA GLY A 310 19.41 17.74 -10.39
C GLY A 310 19.57 16.50 -11.28
N LYS A 311 18.51 16.07 -12.01
CA LYS A 311 18.56 14.93 -12.95
C LYS A 311 18.21 15.36 -14.36
N ARG A 312 18.61 14.54 -15.35
CA ARG A 312 18.12 14.69 -16.72
C ARG A 312 16.65 14.37 -16.84
N THR A 313 15.99 14.88 -17.88
CA THR A 313 14.60 14.54 -18.19
C THR A 313 14.49 13.05 -18.53
N GLU A 314 13.51 12.41 -17.95
CA GLU A 314 13.11 11.03 -18.25
C GLU A 314 11.97 11.03 -19.27
N TYR A 315 11.95 10.06 -20.14
CA TYR A 315 10.97 9.89 -21.22
C TYR A 315 10.26 8.56 -21.11
N PHE A 316 8.98 8.56 -21.43
CA PHE A 316 8.12 7.38 -21.40
C PHE A 316 7.41 7.21 -22.75
N VAL A 317 7.32 5.97 -23.21
CA VAL A 317 6.64 5.56 -24.43
C VAL A 317 5.64 4.46 -24.08
N TYR A 318 4.45 4.54 -24.62
CA TYR A 318 3.36 3.63 -24.30
C TYR A 318 2.84 2.92 -25.55
N ASP A 319 2.39 1.68 -25.36
CA ASP A 319 1.63 0.98 -26.38
C ASP A 319 0.17 1.48 -26.42
N ARG A 320 -0.61 0.93 -27.36
CA ARG A 320 -2.03 1.26 -27.52
C ARG A 320 -2.91 0.86 -26.33
N GLN A 321 -2.44 -0.09 -25.51
CA GLN A 321 -3.11 -0.53 -24.29
C GLN A 321 -2.76 0.35 -23.07
N GLY A 322 -1.87 1.34 -23.25
CA GLY A 322 -1.45 2.25 -22.21
C GLY A 322 -0.33 1.70 -21.31
N ARG A 323 0.31 0.57 -21.67
CA ARG A 323 1.43 0.00 -20.93
C ARG A 323 2.73 0.70 -21.32
N GLU A 324 3.62 0.94 -20.33
CA GLU A 324 4.96 1.49 -20.59
C GLU A 324 5.82 0.45 -21.31
N VAL A 325 6.15 0.72 -22.56
CA VAL A 325 6.97 -0.17 -23.41
C VAL A 325 8.41 0.30 -23.55
N MET A 326 8.66 1.59 -23.37
CA MET A 326 10.03 2.12 -23.36
C MET A 326 10.18 3.26 -22.37
N ARG A 327 11.36 3.34 -21.76
CA ARG A 327 11.75 4.43 -20.88
C ARG A 327 13.22 4.80 -21.12
N GLN A 328 13.49 6.10 -21.05
CA GLN A 328 14.84 6.64 -21.03
C GLN A 328 15.03 7.50 -19.80
N ASP A 329 16.09 7.29 -19.05
CA ASP A 329 16.45 8.10 -17.89
C ASP A 329 17.88 8.65 -18.03
N GLY A 330 18.31 9.42 -17.03
CA GLY A 330 19.62 10.06 -17.05
C GLY A 330 20.81 9.09 -17.02
N LEU A 331 20.64 7.88 -16.47
CA LEU A 331 21.68 6.85 -16.40
C LEU A 331 21.89 6.18 -17.77
N LEU A 332 20.82 6.07 -18.56
CA LEU A 332 20.87 5.50 -19.91
C LEU A 332 21.50 6.48 -20.92
N GLY A 333 21.74 7.73 -20.53
CA GLY A 333 22.26 8.78 -21.43
C GLY A 333 21.25 9.09 -22.54
N GLY A 334 21.50 9.90 -23.49
CA GLY A 334 20.55 10.25 -24.56
C GLY A 334 20.39 9.23 -25.68
N SER A 335 21.07 8.07 -25.61
CA SER A 335 21.15 7.10 -26.70
C SER A 335 20.76 5.66 -26.33
N LYS A 336 20.27 5.44 -25.12
CA LYS A 336 19.84 4.11 -24.67
C LYS A 336 18.42 4.18 -24.13
N TRP A 337 17.65 3.12 -24.35
CA TRP A 337 16.27 2.96 -23.92
C TRP A 337 16.10 1.64 -23.19
N LEU A 338 15.47 1.66 -22.03
CA LEU A 338 14.97 0.46 -21.40
C LEU A 338 13.67 0.06 -22.10
N THR A 339 13.62 -1.14 -22.66
CA THR A 339 12.46 -1.67 -23.37
C THR A 339 11.76 -2.73 -22.52
N SER A 340 10.44 -2.76 -22.57
CA SER A 340 9.59 -3.77 -21.93
C SER A 340 8.67 -4.38 -22.98
N LYS A 341 8.62 -5.72 -23.03
CA LYS A 341 7.70 -6.46 -23.91
C LYS A 341 6.72 -7.23 -23.07
N TYR A 342 5.49 -7.29 -23.55
CA TYR A 342 4.40 -7.95 -22.87
C TYR A 342 3.77 -9.01 -23.78
N ASP A 343 3.23 -10.06 -23.17
CA ASP A 343 2.41 -11.05 -23.88
C ASP A 343 0.99 -10.52 -24.15
N ALA A 344 0.18 -11.34 -24.80
CA ALA A 344 -1.21 -11.00 -25.12
C ALA A 344 -2.10 -10.85 -23.87
N GLN A 345 -1.70 -11.44 -22.74
CA GLN A 345 -2.39 -11.37 -21.45
C GLN A 345 -1.95 -10.16 -20.62
N GLY A 346 -0.87 -9.47 -21.04
CA GLY A 346 -0.35 -8.30 -20.36
C GLY A 346 0.78 -8.60 -19.36
N HIS A 347 1.29 -9.82 -19.30
CA HIS A 347 2.45 -10.13 -18.46
C HIS A 347 3.73 -9.61 -19.11
N LEU A 348 4.63 -9.07 -18.29
CA LEU A 348 5.97 -8.68 -18.75
C LEU A 348 6.77 -9.95 -19.10
N VAL A 349 7.18 -10.08 -20.38
CA VAL A 349 7.96 -11.24 -20.83
C VAL A 349 9.43 -10.93 -21.08
N ARG A 350 9.78 -9.66 -21.27
CA ARG A 350 11.16 -9.28 -21.55
C ARG A 350 11.45 -7.84 -21.16
N ARG A 351 12.61 -7.60 -20.58
CA ARG A 351 13.19 -6.28 -20.38
C ARG A 351 14.61 -6.26 -20.94
N ALA A 352 14.95 -5.21 -21.69
CA ALA A 352 16.23 -5.11 -22.37
C ALA A 352 16.65 -3.65 -22.54
N VAL A 353 17.93 -3.41 -22.83
CA VAL A 353 18.45 -2.10 -23.21
C VAL A 353 18.67 -2.05 -24.71
N LEU A 354 18.00 -1.11 -25.37
CA LEU A 354 18.17 -0.79 -26.78
C LEU A 354 19.06 0.44 -26.92
N SER A 355 20.11 0.36 -27.74
CA SER A 355 20.88 1.53 -28.18
C SER A 355 20.21 2.14 -29.41
N SER A 356 19.83 3.42 -29.32
CA SER A 356 19.19 4.16 -30.42
C SER A 356 19.32 5.66 -30.21
N SER A 357 19.61 6.40 -31.27
CA SER A 357 19.59 7.86 -31.29
C SER A 357 18.20 8.46 -31.52
N GLN A 358 17.20 7.62 -31.75
CA GLN A 358 15.83 8.07 -31.96
C GLN A 358 15.19 8.58 -30.67
N GLY A 359 14.41 9.67 -30.77
CA GLY A 359 13.74 10.29 -29.64
C GLY A 359 12.36 9.67 -29.33
N ARG A 360 11.78 10.10 -28.19
CA ARG A 360 10.48 9.64 -27.71
C ARG A 360 9.38 9.65 -28.77
N ALA A 361 9.27 10.76 -29.56
CA ALA A 361 8.22 10.91 -30.55
C ALA A 361 8.29 9.84 -31.66
N PHE A 362 9.50 9.49 -32.11
CA PHE A 362 9.69 8.41 -33.08
C PHE A 362 9.12 7.09 -32.57
N PHE A 363 9.49 6.70 -31.34
CA PHE A 363 9.00 5.45 -30.76
C PHE A 363 7.51 5.48 -30.47
N GLN A 364 6.96 6.60 -29.98
CA GLN A 364 5.53 6.70 -29.75
C GLN A 364 4.74 6.53 -31.06
N ASN A 365 5.18 7.19 -32.13
CA ASN A 365 4.56 7.05 -33.45
C ASN A 365 4.64 5.61 -33.98
N LEU A 366 5.74 4.90 -33.72
CA LEU A 366 5.88 3.49 -34.08
C LEU A 366 4.82 2.62 -33.39
N PHE A 367 4.60 2.81 -32.08
CA PHE A 367 3.61 2.06 -31.33
C PHE A 367 2.17 2.50 -31.63
N ASP A 368 1.94 3.78 -31.95
CA ASP A 368 0.63 4.31 -32.30
C ASP A 368 0.19 3.95 -33.73
N SER A 369 1.13 3.83 -34.66
CA SER A 369 0.83 3.51 -36.08
C SER A 369 0.63 2.00 -36.34
N SER A 370 1.07 1.13 -35.44
CA SER A 370 0.91 -0.31 -35.61
C SER A 370 -0.54 -0.75 -35.44
N ASN A 371 -1.06 -1.54 -36.39
CA ASN A 371 -2.37 -2.20 -36.25
C ASN A 371 -2.34 -3.44 -35.36
N SER A 372 -1.16 -3.90 -34.96
CA SER A 372 -1.00 -5.04 -34.04
C SER A 372 -1.09 -4.57 -32.59
N PRO A 373 -1.88 -5.22 -31.72
CA PRO A 373 -1.86 -4.93 -30.28
C PRO A 373 -0.53 -5.26 -29.60
N SER A 374 0.31 -6.05 -30.25
CA SER A 374 1.63 -6.46 -29.77
C SER A 374 2.72 -6.05 -30.79
N VAL A 375 3.09 -4.77 -30.79
CA VAL A 375 4.29 -4.33 -31.53
C VAL A 375 5.51 -4.94 -30.84
N VAL A 376 6.21 -5.78 -31.58
CA VAL A 376 7.49 -6.35 -31.11
C VAL A 376 8.63 -5.44 -31.62
N TYR A 377 9.05 -4.50 -30.78
CA TYR A 377 10.19 -3.64 -31.08
C TYR A 377 11.11 -3.51 -29.86
N PRO A 378 12.40 -3.58 -30.00
CA PRO A 378 13.14 -3.97 -31.20
C PRO A 378 12.98 -5.48 -31.48
N SER A 379 13.15 -5.85 -32.78
CA SER A 379 13.13 -7.27 -33.18
C SER A 379 14.45 -7.98 -32.83
N SER A 380 15.55 -7.23 -32.79
CA SER A 380 16.93 -7.73 -32.50
C SER A 380 17.80 -6.54 -32.07
N GLY A 381 19.02 -6.84 -31.61
CA GLY A 381 20.06 -5.83 -31.33
C GLY A 381 19.93 -5.15 -29.97
N ASP A 382 19.05 -5.64 -29.09
CA ASP A 382 18.96 -5.20 -27.73
C ASP A 382 19.76 -6.11 -26.75
N VAL A 383 20.20 -5.54 -25.65
CA VAL A 383 20.89 -6.26 -24.56
C VAL A 383 19.85 -6.74 -23.56
N LEU A 384 19.65 -8.06 -23.47
CA LEU A 384 18.71 -8.66 -22.54
C LEU A 384 19.13 -8.38 -21.09
N LEU A 385 18.19 -7.85 -20.29
CA LEU A 385 18.33 -7.73 -18.85
C LEU A 385 17.56 -8.83 -18.13
N GLU A 386 16.30 -9.02 -18.51
CA GLU A 386 15.39 -9.95 -17.86
C GLU A 386 14.47 -10.60 -18.90
N SER A 387 14.15 -11.87 -18.71
CA SER A 387 13.06 -12.53 -19.44
C SER A 387 12.23 -13.42 -18.51
N TYR A 388 10.95 -13.56 -18.84
CA TYR A 388 9.98 -14.28 -18.05
C TYR A 388 9.07 -15.10 -18.97
N ASP A 389 8.71 -16.32 -18.52
CA ASP A 389 7.73 -17.14 -19.19
C ASP A 389 6.60 -17.49 -18.24
N TYR A 390 5.41 -17.65 -18.81
CA TYR A 390 4.18 -17.95 -18.08
C TYR A 390 3.45 -19.11 -18.74
N GLY A 391 2.88 -20.00 -17.92
CA GLY A 391 1.98 -21.04 -18.40
C GLY A 391 2.63 -22.16 -19.20
N SER A 392 3.96 -22.27 -19.23
CA SER A 392 4.70 -23.33 -19.93
C SER A 392 6.04 -23.60 -19.28
N TYR A 393 6.42 -24.85 -19.12
CA TYR A 393 7.74 -25.25 -18.62
C TYR A 393 8.79 -25.46 -19.74
N ALA A 394 8.46 -25.18 -20.99
CA ALA A 394 9.32 -25.49 -22.13
C ALA A 394 10.70 -24.82 -22.02
N ASN A 395 10.76 -23.51 -21.73
CA ASN A 395 12.02 -22.78 -21.61
C ASN A 395 12.78 -23.15 -20.34
N ALA A 396 12.11 -23.45 -19.23
CA ALA A 396 12.73 -23.99 -18.03
C ALA A 396 13.44 -25.33 -18.32
N THR A 397 12.78 -26.22 -19.06
CA THR A 397 13.36 -27.50 -19.47
C THR A 397 14.54 -27.30 -20.42
N ALA A 398 14.40 -26.42 -21.42
CA ALA A 398 15.48 -26.09 -22.37
C ALA A 398 16.71 -25.48 -21.70
N ALA A 399 16.51 -24.73 -20.60
CA ALA A 399 17.59 -24.16 -19.79
C ALA A 399 18.26 -25.19 -18.85
N GLY A 400 17.83 -26.44 -18.85
CA GLY A 400 18.32 -27.50 -17.97
C GLY A 400 17.83 -27.37 -16.51
N LEU A 401 16.73 -26.65 -16.29
CA LEU A 401 16.11 -26.42 -14.99
C LEU A 401 14.86 -27.28 -14.80
N GLY A 402 14.81 -28.46 -15.40
CA GLY A 402 13.71 -29.39 -15.30
C GLY A 402 13.36 -29.76 -13.86
N PHE A 403 12.09 -30.06 -13.62
CA PHE A 403 11.62 -30.60 -12.33
C PHE A 403 12.40 -31.88 -11.99
N ALA A 404 12.72 -32.04 -10.71
CA ALA A 404 13.29 -33.30 -10.21
C ALA A 404 12.56 -33.71 -8.92
N ALA A 405 12.12 -34.97 -8.90
CA ALA A 405 11.48 -35.52 -7.70
C ALA A 405 12.48 -35.52 -6.52
N VAL A 406 11.95 -35.22 -5.34
CA VAL A 406 12.70 -35.22 -4.07
C VAL A 406 11.98 -36.14 -3.09
N SER A 407 12.62 -37.26 -2.76
CA SER A 407 12.03 -38.29 -1.91
C SER A 407 11.53 -37.74 -0.59
N GLY A 408 10.29 -38.05 -0.24
CA GLY A 408 9.61 -37.57 0.97
C GLY A 408 9.06 -36.13 0.90
N VAL A 409 9.38 -35.37 -0.16
CA VAL A 409 8.93 -33.99 -0.32
C VAL A 409 8.04 -33.80 -1.53
N VAL A 410 8.55 -33.98 -2.76
CA VAL A 410 7.78 -33.78 -3.99
C VAL A 410 8.04 -34.87 -5.02
N THR A 411 7.00 -35.25 -5.75
CA THR A 411 7.01 -36.25 -6.84
C THR A 411 6.53 -35.61 -8.13
N ALA A 412 6.68 -36.32 -9.25
CA ALA A 412 6.19 -35.81 -10.55
C ALA A 412 4.67 -35.60 -10.58
N SER A 413 3.92 -36.34 -9.80
CA SER A 413 2.47 -36.18 -9.67
C SER A 413 2.03 -34.94 -8.89
N ASP A 414 2.94 -34.34 -8.14
CA ASP A 414 2.66 -33.09 -7.40
C ASP A 414 2.76 -31.85 -8.32
N VAL A 415 3.29 -31.99 -9.55
CA VAL A 415 3.43 -30.89 -10.50
C VAL A 415 2.28 -30.90 -11.51
N ASP A 416 1.51 -29.82 -11.53
CA ASP A 416 0.45 -29.61 -12.52
C ASP A 416 1.03 -29.06 -13.83
N GLN A 417 0.64 -29.64 -14.96
CA GLN A 417 1.03 -29.21 -16.31
C GLN A 417 -0.08 -28.42 -17.01
N ALA A 418 -1.30 -28.46 -16.50
CA ALA A 418 -2.48 -27.95 -17.19
C ALA A 418 -2.99 -26.63 -16.61
N ARG A 419 -2.89 -26.43 -15.27
CA ARG A 419 -3.48 -25.29 -14.54
C ARG A 419 -2.48 -24.18 -14.24
N ILE A 420 -1.40 -24.11 -15.01
CA ILE A 420 -0.31 -23.13 -14.82
C ILE A 420 -0.49 -21.86 -15.66
N LYS A 421 -1.60 -21.73 -16.38
CA LYS A 421 -1.87 -20.57 -17.23
C LYS A 421 -1.83 -19.28 -16.39
N GLY A 422 -0.96 -18.32 -16.80
CA GLY A 422 -0.74 -17.06 -16.10
C GLY A 422 0.21 -17.14 -14.90
N LEU A 423 0.63 -18.34 -14.47
CA LEU A 423 1.69 -18.46 -13.47
C LEU A 423 3.06 -18.32 -14.12
N LYS A 424 3.97 -17.61 -13.43
CA LYS A 424 5.36 -17.46 -13.88
C LYS A 424 6.09 -18.80 -13.72
N THR A 425 6.54 -19.37 -14.83
CA THR A 425 7.19 -20.70 -14.85
C THR A 425 8.70 -20.65 -15.06
N TYR A 426 9.21 -19.54 -15.58
CA TYR A 426 10.63 -19.33 -15.78
C TYR A 426 10.99 -17.86 -15.69
N GLU A 427 12.17 -17.59 -15.18
CA GLU A 427 12.80 -16.27 -15.25
C GLU A 427 14.31 -16.38 -15.50
N LYS A 428 14.83 -15.39 -16.20
CA LYS A 428 16.26 -15.19 -16.46
C LYS A 428 16.60 -13.75 -16.18
N VAL A 429 17.50 -13.50 -15.23
CA VAL A 429 17.87 -12.16 -14.76
C VAL A 429 19.38 -11.97 -14.93
N GLY A 430 19.76 -10.90 -15.61
CA GLY A 430 21.16 -10.57 -15.88
C GLY A 430 21.91 -10.07 -14.65
N VAL A 431 23.11 -10.57 -14.44
CA VAL A 431 24.07 -10.07 -13.47
C VAL A 431 24.86 -8.95 -14.14
N LEU A 432 24.57 -7.71 -13.77
CA LEU A 432 25.16 -6.53 -14.39
C LEU A 432 26.63 -6.37 -13.98
N SER A 433 27.48 -6.11 -14.97
CA SER A 433 28.85 -5.63 -14.74
C SER A 433 28.85 -4.11 -14.46
N GLY A 434 30.01 -3.56 -14.12
CA GLY A 434 30.21 -2.11 -13.98
C GLY A 434 29.90 -1.30 -15.25
N THR A 435 29.79 -1.93 -16.41
CA THR A 435 29.39 -1.32 -17.68
C THR A 435 27.86 -1.31 -17.88
N GLY A 436 27.09 -1.89 -16.96
CA GLY A 436 25.64 -2.03 -17.08
C GLY A 436 25.19 -3.09 -18.09
N THR A 437 26.12 -3.93 -18.58
CA THR A 437 25.81 -5.04 -19.48
C THR A 437 25.90 -6.36 -18.70
N PRO A 438 24.92 -7.27 -18.83
CA PRO A 438 25.00 -8.57 -18.18
C PRO A 438 26.18 -9.38 -18.70
N THR A 439 26.95 -9.93 -17.77
CA THR A 439 28.07 -10.86 -18.06
C THR A 439 27.68 -12.32 -17.88
N SER A 440 26.63 -12.55 -17.09
CA SER A 440 26.03 -13.85 -16.81
C SER A 440 24.57 -13.67 -16.38
N TYR A 441 23.87 -14.78 -16.16
CA TYR A 441 22.47 -14.75 -15.79
C TYR A 441 22.22 -15.69 -14.62
N VAL A 442 21.31 -15.28 -13.75
CA VAL A 442 20.62 -16.18 -12.80
C VAL A 442 19.33 -16.62 -13.47
N GLU A 443 19.12 -17.93 -13.53
CA GLU A 443 17.94 -18.51 -14.17
C GLU A 443 17.14 -19.31 -13.12
N ARG A 444 15.82 -19.16 -13.10
CA ARG A 444 14.92 -19.86 -12.17
C ARG A 444 13.75 -20.48 -12.90
N ALA A 445 13.41 -21.69 -12.52
CA ALA A 445 12.19 -22.36 -12.89
C ALA A 445 11.28 -22.53 -11.69
N PHE A 446 9.97 -22.39 -11.87
CA PHE A 446 8.96 -22.44 -10.81
C PHE A 446 7.92 -23.51 -11.17
N TYR A 447 7.76 -24.53 -10.34
CA TYR A 447 6.86 -25.64 -10.51
C TYR A 447 5.73 -25.58 -9.51
N TYR A 448 4.51 -25.78 -9.98
CA TYR A 448 3.29 -25.56 -9.20
C TYR A 448 2.45 -26.83 -9.11
N ASP A 449 1.71 -26.97 -8.02
CA ASP A 449 0.69 -28.00 -7.88
C ASP A 449 -0.67 -27.56 -8.50
N ALA A 450 -1.65 -28.47 -8.48
CA ALA A 450 -2.97 -28.21 -9.04
C ALA A 450 -3.73 -27.03 -8.40
N PRO A 451 -3.59 -26.73 -7.09
CA PRO A 451 -4.08 -25.50 -6.48
C PRO A 451 -3.26 -24.24 -6.84
N GLY A 452 -2.14 -24.34 -7.56
CA GLY A 452 -1.27 -23.20 -7.93
C GLY A 452 -0.23 -22.81 -6.88
N ARG A 453 0.09 -23.71 -5.94
CA ARG A 453 1.12 -23.47 -4.91
C ARG A 453 2.49 -23.88 -5.45
N LEU A 454 3.53 -23.12 -5.10
CA LEU A 454 4.89 -23.37 -5.55
C LEU A 454 5.47 -24.60 -4.82
N VAL A 455 5.65 -25.71 -5.55
CA VAL A 455 6.19 -26.95 -4.99
C VAL A 455 7.69 -27.15 -5.23
N GLN A 456 8.25 -26.53 -6.28
CA GLN A 456 9.69 -26.55 -6.47
C GLN A 456 10.16 -25.27 -7.20
N THR A 457 11.25 -24.68 -6.70
CA THR A 457 12.05 -23.71 -7.44
C THR A 457 13.39 -24.36 -7.79
N VAL A 458 13.78 -24.26 -9.03
CA VAL A 458 15.12 -24.67 -9.51
C VAL A 458 15.87 -23.42 -9.93
N GLU A 459 16.98 -23.11 -9.30
CA GLU A 459 17.81 -21.94 -9.59
C GLU A 459 19.18 -22.37 -10.13
N LYS A 460 19.62 -21.75 -11.21
CA LYS A 460 21.00 -21.80 -11.70
C LYS A 460 21.60 -20.43 -11.49
N ASN A 461 22.59 -20.36 -10.61
CA ASN A 461 23.26 -19.11 -10.32
C ASN A 461 24.21 -18.67 -11.44
N ALA A 462 24.75 -17.46 -11.31
CA ALA A 462 25.67 -16.87 -12.28
C ALA A 462 26.96 -17.68 -12.53
N MET A 463 27.34 -18.56 -11.61
CA MET A 463 28.50 -19.46 -11.72
C MET A 463 28.13 -20.83 -12.32
N GLY A 464 26.86 -21.06 -12.65
CA GLY A 464 26.37 -22.31 -13.25
C GLY A 464 25.97 -23.39 -12.24
N THR A 465 26.09 -23.14 -10.93
CA THR A 465 25.67 -24.08 -9.90
C THR A 465 24.14 -24.10 -9.79
N THR A 466 23.57 -25.30 -9.68
CA THR A 466 22.11 -25.47 -9.57
C THR A 466 21.71 -25.73 -8.12
N SER A 467 20.74 -24.99 -7.63
CA SER A 467 20.06 -25.17 -6.35
C SER A 467 18.59 -25.55 -6.58
N ARG A 468 18.01 -26.31 -5.64
CA ARG A 468 16.59 -26.68 -5.66
C ARG A 468 15.98 -26.43 -4.30
N TYR A 469 14.80 -25.80 -4.28
CA TYR A 469 13.98 -25.55 -3.11
C TYR A 469 12.65 -26.28 -3.33
N SER A 470 12.40 -27.31 -2.56
CA SER A 470 11.23 -28.16 -2.72
C SER A 470 10.35 -28.11 -1.47
N THR A 471 9.04 -28.01 -1.64
CA THR A 471 8.10 -27.85 -0.54
C THR A 471 6.89 -28.76 -0.75
N LYS A 472 6.53 -29.51 0.29
CA LYS A 472 5.33 -30.34 0.35
C LYS A 472 4.28 -29.62 1.19
N TYR A 473 3.06 -29.60 0.70
CA TYR A 473 1.92 -29.00 1.40
C TYR A 473 0.89 -30.07 1.79
N ASP A 474 0.16 -29.83 2.86
CA ASP A 474 -1.09 -30.53 3.12
C ASP A 474 -2.23 -29.95 2.28
N PHE A 475 -3.42 -30.52 2.44
CA PHE A 475 -4.62 -30.05 1.75
C PHE A 475 -4.97 -28.58 2.09
N LEU A 476 -4.70 -28.12 3.29
CA LEU A 476 -4.98 -26.75 3.77
C LEU A 476 -3.93 -25.73 3.34
N GLY A 477 -2.79 -26.19 2.78
CA GLY A 477 -1.68 -25.32 2.37
C GLY A 477 -0.60 -25.16 3.44
N ASN A 478 -0.62 -25.92 4.51
CA ASN A 478 0.47 -25.93 5.49
C ASN A 478 1.67 -26.71 4.92
N VAL A 479 2.88 -26.26 5.23
CA VAL A 479 4.11 -26.90 4.78
C VAL A 479 4.37 -28.15 5.63
N LEU A 480 4.31 -29.33 5.03
CA LEU A 480 4.62 -30.60 5.72
C LEU A 480 6.11 -30.93 5.69
N ALA A 481 6.77 -30.63 4.61
CA ALA A 481 8.20 -30.87 4.46
C ALA A 481 8.82 -29.89 3.48
N SER A 482 10.08 -29.58 3.66
CA SER A 482 10.88 -28.82 2.71
C SER A 482 12.27 -29.41 2.56
N ARG A 483 12.84 -29.28 1.38
CA ARG A 483 14.26 -29.60 1.13
C ARG A 483 14.87 -28.53 0.23
N GLU A 484 16.00 -28.03 0.68
CA GLU A 484 16.91 -27.17 -0.05
C GLU A 484 18.15 -27.97 -0.44
N THR A 485 18.57 -27.90 -1.69
CA THR A 485 19.81 -28.54 -2.15
C THR A 485 20.67 -27.51 -2.88
N HIS A 486 21.97 -27.56 -2.65
CA HIS A 486 22.97 -26.73 -3.34
C HIS A 486 24.14 -27.61 -3.76
N GLY A 487 24.22 -27.94 -5.05
CA GLY A 487 25.17 -28.97 -5.51
C GLY A 487 24.93 -30.31 -4.80
N PRO A 488 25.94 -30.88 -4.11
CA PRO A 488 25.82 -32.13 -3.38
C PRO A 488 25.18 -31.98 -2.01
N ASP A 489 25.16 -30.75 -1.45
CA ASP A 489 24.72 -30.50 -0.08
C ASP A 489 23.20 -30.28 -0.02
N TYR A 490 22.59 -30.64 1.10
CA TYR A 490 21.18 -30.40 1.31
C TYR A 490 20.81 -30.16 2.78
N LYS A 491 19.71 -29.41 2.97
CA LYS A 491 19.02 -29.22 4.23
C LYS A 491 17.56 -29.67 4.07
N SER A 492 17.06 -30.44 5.02
CA SER A 492 15.65 -30.87 5.05
C SER A 492 15.00 -30.45 6.36
N SER A 493 13.71 -30.09 6.28
CA SER A 493 12.87 -29.80 7.43
C SER A 493 11.53 -30.54 7.27
N ALA A 494 11.00 -31.04 8.37
CA ALA A 494 9.67 -31.61 8.44
C ALA A 494 8.87 -30.87 9.52
N PHE A 495 7.58 -30.69 9.27
CA PHE A 495 6.70 -29.91 10.14
C PHE A 495 5.46 -30.76 10.47
N THR A 496 5.05 -30.67 11.71
CA THR A 496 3.79 -31.24 12.22
C THR A 496 2.96 -30.09 12.77
N TYR A 497 1.65 -30.16 12.58
CA TYR A 497 0.72 -29.13 13.04
C TYR A 497 -0.30 -29.77 13.98
N ASP A 498 -0.53 -29.15 15.12
CA ASP A 498 -1.49 -29.57 16.13
C ASP A 498 -2.93 -29.18 15.75
#